data_8e4424ebbfdc9e6ad38c6b13507a70f3
#
_entry.id   8e4424ebbfdc9e6ad38c6b13507a70f3
#
_cell.length_a   1.000
_cell.length_b   1.000
_cell.length_c   1.000
_cell.angle_alpha   90.00
_cell.angle_beta   90.00
_cell.angle_gamma   90.00
#
_symmetry.space_group_name_H-M   'P 1'
#
loop_
_entity.id
_entity.type
_entity.pdbx_description
1 polymer ?
#
loop_
_entity_poly.entity_id
_entity_poly.type
_entity_poly.pdbx_seq_one_letter_code
_entity_poly.pdbx_strand_id
1 'polypeptide(L)'
;RQTTAELVGMVVEEASQKFGVPVEKIAFSHNSVRGVLNWLRALEPSVIEREDKSNRFRRRHFCSPSVFLWAVDFIYRAHGTAHGVRMFLTPERIEQLCKLCVLDPSGLENVLMMVKRTSDYDRGGVFDYGTEGGFGRWILLTRPCPVPTFPEGNWR
;
A
#
# COMPACT_ATOMS: atom_id res chain seq x y z
N ARG A 1 15.40 14.39 11.02
CA ARG A 1 14.88 13.42 12.02
C ARG A 1 13.62 14.00 12.63
N GLN A 2 12.52 13.28 12.49
CA GLN A 2 11.24 13.67 13.11
C GLN A 2 11.15 13.05 14.50
N THR A 3 10.71 13.85 15.45
CA THR A 3 10.41 13.40 16.82
C THR A 3 9.02 12.75 16.85
N THR A 4 8.74 11.96 17.90
CA THR A 4 7.40 11.38 18.08
C THR A 4 6.33 12.47 18.24
N ALA A 5 6.67 13.60 18.85
CA ALA A 5 5.75 14.73 18.99
C ALA A 5 5.38 15.36 17.65
N GLU A 6 6.37 15.58 16.78
CA GLU A 6 6.14 16.08 15.41
C GLU A 6 5.27 15.10 14.59
N LEU A 7 5.52 13.80 14.70
CA LEU A 7 4.69 12.80 14.02
C LEU A 7 3.23 12.82 14.52
N VAL A 8 3.01 12.97 15.82
CA VAL A 8 1.65 13.12 16.38
C VAL A 8 0.98 14.37 15.80
N GLY A 9 1.65 15.51 15.81
CA GLY A 9 1.12 16.77 15.25
C GLY A 9 0.72 16.60 13.79
N MET A 10 1.62 16.10 12.94
CA MET A 10 1.36 15.88 11.52
C MET A 10 0.15 14.98 11.26
N VAL A 11 0.04 13.85 11.98
CA VAL A 11 -1.07 12.90 11.80
C VAL A 11 -2.40 13.52 12.23
N VAL A 12 -2.40 14.27 13.34
CA VAL A 12 -3.60 14.91 13.85
C VAL A 12 -4.08 16.02 12.92
N GLU A 13 -3.17 16.86 12.42
CA GLU A 13 -3.49 17.90 11.44
C GLU A 13 -4.04 17.32 10.12
N GLU A 14 -3.36 16.31 9.56
CA GLU A 14 -3.80 15.64 8.33
C GLU A 14 -5.18 14.98 8.50
N ALA A 15 -5.39 14.29 9.63
CA ALA A 15 -6.67 13.68 9.96
C ALA A 15 -7.79 14.71 10.12
N SER A 16 -7.49 15.83 10.78
CA SER A 16 -8.43 16.94 10.94
C SER A 16 -8.89 17.50 9.60
N GLN A 17 -7.95 17.76 8.70
CA GLN A 17 -8.24 18.25 7.35
C GLN A 17 -9.03 17.23 6.52
N LYS A 18 -8.61 15.97 6.56
CA LYS A 18 -9.20 14.92 5.72
C LYS A 18 -10.60 14.50 6.15
N PHE A 19 -10.86 14.46 7.45
CA PHE A 19 -12.13 13.98 8.01
C PHE A 19 -13.06 15.10 8.52
N GLY A 20 -12.61 16.35 8.47
CA GLY A 20 -13.39 17.48 8.98
C GLY A 20 -13.66 17.42 10.50
N VAL A 21 -12.78 16.72 11.24
CA VAL A 21 -12.90 16.54 12.70
C VAL A 21 -11.99 17.55 13.39
N PRO A 22 -12.46 18.33 14.39
CA PRO A 22 -11.60 19.23 15.16
C PRO A 22 -10.43 18.48 15.78
N VAL A 23 -9.23 19.12 15.78
CA VAL A 23 -7.96 18.55 16.30
C VAL A 23 -8.11 18.00 17.71
N GLU A 24 -8.87 18.69 18.56
CA GLU A 24 -9.10 18.34 19.97
C GLU A 24 -9.91 17.04 20.15
N LYS A 25 -10.65 16.63 19.10
CA LYS A 25 -11.45 15.40 19.10
C LYS A 25 -10.69 14.19 18.55
N ILE A 26 -9.47 14.38 18.05
CA ILE A 26 -8.66 13.30 17.48
C ILE A 26 -7.81 12.68 18.57
N ALA A 27 -8.21 11.50 19.04
CA ALA A 27 -7.49 10.75 20.08
C ALA A 27 -6.25 10.02 19.53
N PHE A 28 -5.28 10.76 18.99
CA PHE A 28 -4.02 10.22 18.52
C PHE A 28 -2.87 10.71 19.40
N SER A 29 -2.12 9.81 20.01
CA SER A 29 -1.14 10.11 21.05
C SER A 29 0.23 9.51 20.76
N HIS A 30 1.21 9.82 21.58
CA HIS A 30 2.52 9.17 21.58
C HIS A 30 2.45 7.63 21.66
N ASN A 31 1.47 7.08 22.40
CA ASN A 31 1.25 5.65 22.51
C ASN A 31 0.73 5.07 21.21
N SER A 32 -0.13 5.81 20.48
CA SER A 32 -0.60 5.43 19.14
C SER A 32 0.57 5.33 18.16
N VAL A 33 1.47 6.31 18.15
CA VAL A 33 2.69 6.26 17.31
C VAL A 33 3.57 5.07 17.68
N ARG A 34 3.78 4.81 18.99
CA ARG A 34 4.56 3.64 19.43
C ARG A 34 3.92 2.32 18.97
N GLY A 35 2.60 2.22 19.07
CA GLY A 35 1.85 1.04 18.59
C GLY A 35 2.07 0.81 17.10
N VAL A 36 1.90 1.84 16.27
CA VAL A 36 2.14 1.77 14.83
C VAL A 36 3.58 1.40 14.51
N LEU A 37 4.56 2.02 15.16
CA LEU A 37 5.98 1.70 14.95
C LEU A 37 6.32 0.26 15.34
N ASN A 38 5.75 -0.25 16.43
CA ASN A 38 5.96 -1.64 16.83
C ASN A 38 5.32 -2.61 15.83
N TRP A 39 4.12 -2.30 15.35
CA TRP A 39 3.47 -3.09 14.32
C TRP A 39 4.30 -3.11 13.02
N LEU A 40 4.77 -1.95 12.54
CA LEU A 40 5.61 -1.87 11.35
C LEU A 40 6.96 -2.62 11.49
N ARG A 41 7.49 -2.74 12.71
CA ARG A 41 8.68 -3.57 12.98
C ARG A 41 8.39 -5.06 12.98
N ALA A 42 7.18 -5.45 13.42
CA ALA A 42 6.77 -6.85 13.49
C ALA A 42 6.36 -7.43 12.13
N LEU A 43 6.21 -6.59 11.10
CA LEU A 43 5.94 -7.07 9.74
C LEU A 43 7.12 -7.87 9.20
N GLU A 44 6.82 -8.90 8.43
CA GLU A 44 7.84 -9.69 7.70
C GLU A 44 7.65 -9.51 6.18
N PRO A 45 8.61 -8.87 5.51
CA PRO A 45 9.81 -8.23 6.05
C PRO A 45 9.50 -6.93 6.81
N SER A 46 10.28 -6.63 7.86
CA SER A 46 10.12 -5.42 8.65
C SER A 46 10.28 -4.15 7.80
N VAL A 47 9.41 -3.18 7.97
CA VAL A 47 9.42 -1.88 7.27
C VAL A 47 10.26 -0.83 7.99
N ILE A 48 10.46 -1.04 9.30
CA ILE A 48 11.27 -0.16 10.14
C ILE A 48 12.38 -0.97 10.76
N GLU A 49 13.62 -0.55 10.51
CA GLU A 49 14.82 -1.07 11.14
C GLU A 49 15.29 -0.09 12.22
N ARG A 50 15.77 -0.64 13.32
CA ARG A 50 16.41 0.15 14.36
C ARG A 50 17.91 0.19 14.07
N GLU A 51 18.40 1.38 13.76
CA GLU A 51 19.82 1.64 13.54
C GLU A 51 20.28 2.59 14.63
N ASP A 52 21.11 2.11 15.56
CA ASP A 52 21.52 2.79 16.78
C ASP A 52 20.31 3.25 17.64
N LYS A 53 20.16 4.54 17.86
CA LYS A 53 19.04 5.13 18.60
C LYS A 53 17.94 5.69 17.68
N SER A 54 18.01 5.41 16.36
CA SER A 54 17.05 5.93 15.38
C SER A 54 16.28 4.81 14.69
N ASN A 55 15.07 5.13 14.25
CA ASN A 55 14.30 4.27 13.37
C ASN A 55 14.58 4.69 11.93
N ARG A 56 14.87 3.71 11.08
CA ARG A 56 15.04 3.90 9.66
C ARG A 56 13.89 3.21 8.92
N PHE A 57 13.13 3.99 8.19
CA PHE A 57 12.09 3.46 7.31
C PHE A 57 12.72 3.03 5.99
N ARG A 58 12.41 1.80 5.55
CA ARG A 58 12.86 1.28 4.26
C ARG A 58 11.69 0.74 3.48
N ARG A 59 11.60 1.11 2.21
CA ARG A 59 10.78 0.40 1.25
C ARG A 59 11.42 -0.96 0.96
N ARG A 60 10.59 -1.95 0.69
CA ARG A 60 11.05 -3.33 0.43
C ARG A 60 10.97 -3.64 -1.05
N HIS A 61 11.77 -4.60 -1.51
CA HIS A 61 11.74 -5.10 -2.89
C HIS A 61 10.64 -6.15 -3.11
N PHE A 62 9.82 -6.38 -2.09
CA PHE A 62 8.77 -7.39 -2.07
C PHE A 62 7.57 -6.93 -1.26
N CYS A 63 6.37 -7.29 -1.71
CA CYS A 63 5.14 -7.28 -0.91
C CYS A 63 4.31 -8.52 -1.25
N SER A 64 3.40 -8.92 -0.38
CA SER A 64 2.56 -10.08 -0.65
C SER A 64 1.62 -9.83 -1.85
N PRO A 65 1.32 -10.87 -2.66
CA PRO A 65 0.39 -10.76 -3.79
C PRO A 65 -0.96 -10.16 -3.40
N SER A 66 -1.50 -10.54 -2.25
CA SER A 66 -2.79 -10.04 -1.77
C SER A 66 -2.77 -8.54 -1.50
N VAL A 67 -1.70 -8.03 -0.88
CA VAL A 67 -1.53 -6.59 -0.62
C VAL A 67 -1.38 -5.84 -1.93
N PHE A 68 -0.61 -6.39 -2.88
CA PHE A 68 -0.42 -5.76 -4.18
C PHE A 68 -1.73 -5.69 -4.98
N LEU A 69 -2.48 -6.79 -5.05
CA LEU A 69 -3.78 -6.82 -5.73
C LEU A 69 -4.78 -5.84 -5.12
N TRP A 70 -4.81 -5.75 -3.79
CA TRP A 70 -5.62 -4.75 -3.10
C TRP A 70 -5.21 -3.32 -3.47
N ALA A 71 -3.91 -3.03 -3.52
CA ALA A 71 -3.40 -1.72 -3.91
C ALA A 71 -3.74 -1.39 -5.37
N VAL A 72 -3.66 -2.38 -6.27
CA VAL A 72 -4.08 -2.22 -7.67
C VAL A 72 -5.57 -1.90 -7.74
N ASP A 73 -6.42 -2.65 -7.06
CA ASP A 73 -7.87 -2.40 -7.02
C ASP A 73 -8.20 -1.01 -6.46
N PHE A 74 -7.49 -0.59 -5.41
CA PHE A 74 -7.62 0.76 -4.86
C PHE A 74 -7.31 1.84 -5.91
N ILE A 75 -6.22 1.67 -6.68
CA ILE A 75 -5.84 2.62 -7.74
C ILE A 75 -6.86 2.60 -8.90
N TYR A 76 -7.35 1.43 -9.31
CA TYR A 76 -8.42 1.33 -10.30
C TYR A 76 -9.62 2.19 -9.91
N ARG A 77 -10.08 2.06 -8.67
CA ARG A 77 -11.21 2.85 -8.15
C ARG A 77 -10.89 4.33 -8.04
N ALA A 78 -9.70 4.68 -7.55
CA ALA A 78 -9.28 6.07 -7.38
C ALA A 78 -9.19 6.84 -8.72
N HIS A 79 -8.85 6.14 -9.80
CA HIS A 79 -8.76 6.72 -11.15
C HIS A 79 -10.01 6.47 -12.01
N GLY A 80 -11.06 5.89 -11.47
CA GLY A 80 -12.29 5.59 -12.21
C GLY A 80 -12.09 4.61 -13.37
N THR A 81 -11.06 3.76 -13.32
CA THR A 81 -10.78 2.75 -14.34
C THR A 81 -11.67 1.54 -14.10
N ALA A 82 -12.42 1.12 -15.11
CA ALA A 82 -13.26 -0.07 -15.00
C ALA A 82 -12.38 -1.34 -14.94
N HIS A 83 -12.81 -2.34 -14.14
CA HIS A 83 -12.19 -3.66 -14.14
C HIS A 83 -12.33 -4.29 -15.53
N GLY A 84 -11.33 -5.06 -15.96
CA GLY A 84 -11.25 -5.61 -17.31
C GLY A 84 -10.64 -4.66 -18.35
N VAL A 85 -10.33 -3.42 -17.98
CA VAL A 85 -9.65 -2.45 -18.84
C VAL A 85 -8.19 -2.33 -18.43
N ARG A 86 -7.26 -2.30 -19.39
CA ARG A 86 -5.84 -2.06 -19.13
C ARG A 86 -5.61 -0.67 -18.57
N MET A 87 -4.87 -0.58 -17.49
CA MET A 87 -4.40 0.68 -16.92
C MET A 87 -2.90 0.83 -17.14
N PHE A 88 -2.51 1.87 -17.87
CA PHE A 88 -1.08 2.17 -18.09
C PHE A 88 -0.46 2.72 -16.80
N LEU A 89 0.74 2.23 -16.48
CA LEU A 89 1.51 2.63 -15.33
C LEU A 89 2.33 3.89 -15.64
N THR A 90 1.75 5.04 -15.38
CA THR A 90 2.50 6.30 -15.37
C THR A 90 3.44 6.36 -14.16
N PRO A 91 4.46 7.24 -14.15
CA PRO A 91 5.34 7.43 -13.00
C PRO A 91 4.57 7.69 -11.69
N GLU A 92 3.48 8.48 -11.76
CA GLU A 92 2.64 8.81 -10.61
C GLU A 92 1.91 7.57 -10.07
N ARG A 93 1.38 6.72 -10.95
CA ARG A 93 0.70 5.48 -10.59
C ARG A 93 1.67 4.46 -10.00
N ILE A 94 2.88 4.37 -10.55
CA ILE A 94 3.96 3.55 -10.00
C ILE A 94 4.28 4.01 -8.57
N GLU A 95 4.45 5.31 -8.36
CA GLU A 95 4.76 5.85 -7.05
C GLU A 95 3.60 5.61 -6.05
N GLN A 96 2.35 5.74 -6.50
CA GLN A 96 1.17 5.41 -5.66
C GLN A 96 1.15 3.93 -5.25
N LEU A 97 1.36 3.00 -6.21
CA LEU A 97 1.47 1.57 -5.91
C LEU A 97 2.58 1.29 -4.92
N CYS A 98 3.76 1.85 -5.17
CA CYS A 98 4.91 1.66 -4.30
C CYS A 98 4.67 2.21 -2.88
N LYS A 99 3.97 3.34 -2.74
CA LYS A 99 3.58 3.89 -1.43
C LYS A 99 2.59 2.98 -0.70
N LEU A 100 1.54 2.53 -1.37
CA LEU A 100 0.52 1.64 -0.78
C LEU A 100 1.10 0.30 -0.33
N CYS A 101 2.02 -0.24 -1.10
CA CYS A 101 2.67 -1.53 -0.83
C CYS A 101 3.93 -1.43 0.01
N VAL A 102 4.37 -0.23 0.39
CA VAL A 102 5.70 0.03 0.99
C VAL A 102 6.83 -0.59 0.17
N LEU A 103 6.65 -0.58 -1.14
CA LEU A 103 7.51 -1.23 -2.12
C LEU A 103 8.55 -0.24 -2.67
N ASP A 104 9.79 -0.69 -2.83
CA ASP A 104 10.79 0.03 -3.61
C ASP A 104 10.47 -0.14 -5.11
N PRO A 105 10.53 0.94 -5.93
CA PRO A 105 10.26 0.87 -7.36
C PRO A 105 11.09 -0.18 -8.10
N SER A 106 12.33 -0.45 -7.65
CA SER A 106 13.19 -1.48 -8.25
C SER A 106 12.69 -2.91 -8.01
N GLY A 107 11.84 -3.12 -7.00
CA GLY A 107 11.19 -4.41 -6.72
C GLY A 107 9.89 -4.65 -7.50
N LEU A 108 9.35 -3.62 -8.15
CA LEU A 108 8.03 -3.68 -8.79
C LEU A 108 7.92 -4.80 -9.83
N GLU A 109 8.92 -4.97 -10.69
CA GLU A 109 8.90 -5.99 -11.74
C GLU A 109 8.79 -7.41 -11.17
N ASN A 110 9.54 -7.71 -10.11
CA ASN A 110 9.49 -8.99 -9.44
C ASN A 110 8.11 -9.25 -8.82
N VAL A 111 7.49 -8.22 -8.24
CA VAL A 111 6.15 -8.33 -7.66
C VAL A 111 5.11 -8.55 -8.75
N LEU A 112 5.15 -7.82 -9.86
CA LEU A 112 4.25 -8.01 -11.00
C LEU A 112 4.32 -9.44 -11.54
N MET A 113 5.54 -9.95 -11.76
CA MET A 113 5.76 -11.32 -12.23
C MET A 113 5.22 -12.37 -11.26
N MET A 114 5.46 -12.18 -9.95
CA MET A 114 4.98 -13.09 -8.92
C MET A 114 3.45 -13.08 -8.83
N VAL A 115 2.84 -11.89 -8.82
CA VAL A 115 1.37 -11.76 -8.76
C VAL A 115 0.71 -12.40 -9.98
N LYS A 116 1.26 -12.21 -11.18
CA LYS A 116 0.76 -12.89 -12.38
C LYS A 116 0.80 -14.40 -12.25
N ARG A 117 1.92 -14.97 -11.75
CA ARG A 117 2.08 -16.41 -11.54
C ARG A 117 1.10 -16.97 -10.50
N THR A 118 0.84 -16.21 -9.43
CA THR A 118 -0.06 -16.66 -8.34
C THR A 118 -1.53 -16.44 -8.66
N SER A 119 -1.87 -15.48 -9.53
CA SER A 119 -3.25 -15.17 -9.91
C SER A 119 -3.81 -16.04 -11.03
N ASP A 120 -2.99 -16.89 -11.64
CA ASP A 120 -3.36 -17.91 -12.66
C ASP A 120 -4.32 -17.36 -13.73
N TYR A 121 -3.88 -16.36 -14.46
CA TYR A 121 -4.70 -15.62 -15.44
C TYR A 121 -5.34 -16.55 -16.49
N ASP A 122 -4.59 -17.55 -17.00
CA ASP A 122 -5.05 -18.48 -18.03
C ASP A 122 -6.20 -19.39 -17.56
N ARG A 123 -6.41 -19.49 -16.24
CA ARG A 123 -7.51 -20.26 -15.62
C ARG A 123 -8.61 -19.36 -15.05
N GLY A 124 -8.76 -18.14 -15.56
CA GLY A 124 -9.68 -17.15 -15.04
C GLY A 124 -9.07 -16.29 -13.94
N GLY A 125 -7.77 -16.13 -13.96
CA GLY A 125 -7.01 -15.30 -13.03
C GLY A 125 -7.43 -13.84 -13.02
N VAL A 126 -7.18 -13.20 -11.92
CA VAL A 126 -7.68 -11.84 -11.68
C VAL A 126 -6.72 -10.75 -12.16
N PHE A 127 -5.44 -11.09 -12.43
CA PHE A 127 -4.40 -10.10 -12.70
C PHE A 127 -3.51 -10.50 -13.88
N ASP A 128 -3.21 -9.51 -14.72
CA ASP A 128 -2.19 -9.61 -15.76
C ASP A 128 -1.40 -8.30 -15.86
N TYR A 129 -0.24 -8.34 -16.49
CA TYR A 129 0.57 -7.18 -16.79
C TYR A 129 1.39 -7.40 -18.06
N GLY A 130 1.80 -6.32 -18.69
CA GLY A 130 2.64 -6.37 -19.86
C GLY A 130 3.18 -5.02 -20.25
N THR A 131 3.80 -4.97 -21.45
CA THR A 131 4.32 -3.76 -22.05
C THR A 131 3.74 -3.62 -23.45
N GLU A 132 3.32 -2.44 -23.81
CA GLU A 132 2.84 -2.12 -25.16
C GLU A 132 3.71 -1.04 -25.78
N GLY A 133 4.19 -1.29 -26.98
CA GLY A 133 5.10 -0.39 -27.67
C GLY A 133 4.52 1.02 -27.81
N GLY A 134 5.27 2.03 -27.40
CA GLY A 134 4.86 3.44 -27.41
C GLY A 134 4.01 3.89 -26.22
N PHE A 135 3.30 2.99 -25.54
CA PHE A 135 2.43 3.32 -24.41
C PHE A 135 3.00 2.93 -23.04
N GLY A 136 4.04 2.09 -23.01
CA GLY A 136 4.71 1.67 -21.79
C GLY A 136 4.08 0.44 -21.13
N ARG A 137 4.28 0.34 -19.81
CA ARG A 137 3.76 -0.78 -19.00
C ARG A 137 2.28 -0.60 -18.69
N TRP A 138 1.58 -1.70 -18.64
CA TRP A 138 0.17 -1.74 -18.22
C TRP A 138 -0.06 -2.89 -17.24
N ILE A 139 -1.12 -2.74 -16.45
CA ILE A 139 -1.69 -3.76 -15.60
C ILE A 139 -3.16 -3.97 -15.97
N LEU A 140 -3.65 -5.17 -15.76
CA LEU A 140 -5.04 -5.55 -15.95
C LEU A 140 -5.55 -6.24 -14.70
N LEU A 141 -6.60 -5.68 -14.10
CA LEU A 141 -7.36 -6.30 -13.04
C LEU A 141 -8.75 -6.62 -13.59
N THR A 142 -9.12 -7.90 -13.66
CA THR A 142 -10.35 -8.34 -14.34
C THR A 142 -11.60 -8.16 -13.49
N ARG A 143 -11.47 -8.17 -12.17
CA ARG A 143 -12.57 -8.02 -11.20
C ARG A 143 -12.07 -7.40 -9.91
N PRO A 144 -12.95 -6.79 -9.09
CA PRO A 144 -12.57 -6.25 -7.80
C PRO A 144 -11.90 -7.30 -6.91
N CYS A 145 -10.89 -6.89 -6.17
CA CYS A 145 -10.35 -7.72 -5.10
C CYS A 145 -11.37 -7.76 -3.94
N PRO A 146 -11.67 -8.95 -3.40
CA PRO A 146 -12.46 -9.02 -2.18
C PRO A 146 -11.73 -8.23 -1.09
N VAL A 147 -12.46 -7.30 -0.47
CA VAL A 147 -11.95 -6.63 0.74
C VAL A 147 -11.74 -7.73 1.78
N PRO A 148 -10.57 -7.83 2.42
CA PRO A 148 -10.40 -8.76 3.51
C PRO A 148 -11.49 -8.47 4.56
N THR A 149 -12.45 -9.36 4.68
CA THR A 149 -13.39 -9.34 5.81
C THR A 149 -12.56 -9.76 7.01
N PHE A 150 -12.15 -8.78 7.80
CA PHE A 150 -11.64 -9.10 9.13
C PHE A 150 -12.77 -9.80 9.87
N PRO A 151 -12.55 -10.98 10.45
CA PRO A 151 -13.56 -11.58 11.31
C PRO A 151 -13.91 -10.52 12.37
N GLU A 152 -15.21 -10.29 12.56
CA GLU A 152 -15.70 -9.43 13.64
C GLU A 152 -15.22 -10.03 14.97
N GLY A 153 -13.97 -9.82 15.28
CA GLY A 153 -13.34 -10.22 16.51
C GLY A 153 -13.65 -9.16 17.55
N ASN A 154 -14.24 -9.57 18.66
CA ASN A 154 -14.35 -8.76 19.86
C ASN A 154 -12.99 -8.21 20.26
N TRP A 155 -12.62 -7.07 19.76
CA TRP A 155 -11.49 -6.27 20.24
C TRP A 155 -11.95 -5.59 21.56
N ARG A 156 -11.96 -6.35 22.65
CA ARG A 156 -12.03 -5.82 24.01
C ARG A 156 -10.65 -5.62 24.59
#